data_9bd05f42a685d407d2f304689eb5792a
#
_entry.id   9bd05f42a685d407d2f304689eb5792a
#
_cell.length_a   1.000
_cell.length_b   1.000
_cell.length_c   1.000
_cell.angle_alpha   90.00
_cell.angle_beta   90.00
_cell.angle_gamma   90.00
#
_symmetry.space_group_name_H-M   'P 1'
#
loop_
_entity.id
_entity.type
_entity.pdbx_description
1 polymer ?
#
loop_
_entity_poly.entity_id
_entity_poly.type
_entity_poly.pdbx_seq_one_letter_code
_entity_poly.pdbx_strand_id
1 'polypeptide(L)'
;EDPQLIQRLAKSRMPLTVCPLSNLKLCVVRDLREHNLARMLRAGVCVTINSDDPAYFGGYMNANFIATADALQLGRDELVAIAGNGFDASFLPAADKQRWLDEVRRYAAALAC
;
A
#
# COMPACT_ATOMS: atom_id res chain seq x y z
N GLU A 1 16.84 2.69 9.25
CA GLU A 1 16.00 1.53 9.02
C GLU A 1 16.71 0.23 9.39
N ASP A 2 15.94 -0.73 9.84
CA ASP A 2 16.46 -2.02 10.29
C ASP A 2 16.20 -3.09 9.23
N PRO A 3 17.23 -3.50 8.45
CA PRO A 3 17.05 -4.52 7.42
C PRO A 3 16.57 -5.87 7.96
N GLN A 4 16.99 -6.22 9.19
CA GLN A 4 16.56 -7.48 9.80
C GLN A 4 15.08 -7.47 10.12
N LEU A 5 14.56 -6.33 10.60
CA LEU A 5 13.13 -6.18 10.88
C LEU A 5 12.33 -6.29 9.58
N ILE A 6 12.80 -5.65 8.51
CA ILE A 6 12.14 -5.72 7.21
C ILE A 6 12.08 -7.17 6.71
N GLN A 7 13.16 -7.92 6.84
CA GLN A 7 13.19 -9.33 6.46
C GLN A 7 12.20 -10.17 7.26
N ARG A 8 12.11 -9.91 8.57
CA ARG A 8 11.17 -10.62 9.44
C ARG A 8 9.72 -10.33 9.08
N LEU A 9 9.41 -9.06 8.79
CA LEU A 9 8.06 -8.65 8.37
C LEU A 9 7.69 -9.27 7.02
N ALA A 10 8.63 -9.30 6.08
CA ALA A 10 8.41 -9.91 4.78
C ALA A 10 8.15 -11.41 4.91
N LYS A 11 8.96 -12.10 5.72
CA LYS A 11 8.85 -13.53 5.90
C LYS A 11 7.55 -13.94 6.59
N SER A 12 7.13 -13.18 7.60
CA SER A 12 5.89 -13.46 8.35
C SER A 12 4.63 -13.02 7.60
N ARG A 13 4.77 -12.20 6.56
CA ARG A 13 3.64 -11.60 5.82
C ARG A 13 2.70 -10.82 6.74
N MET A 14 3.23 -10.24 7.80
CA MET A 14 2.45 -9.39 8.69
C MET A 14 2.01 -8.13 7.96
N PRO A 15 0.69 -7.85 7.85
CA PRO A 15 0.21 -6.66 7.16
C PRO A 15 0.61 -5.39 7.90
N LEU A 16 1.05 -4.38 7.14
CA LEU A 16 1.35 -3.06 7.68
C LEU A 16 0.38 -2.04 7.10
N THR A 17 -0.22 -1.25 7.99
CA THR A 17 -1.04 -0.10 7.60
C THR A 17 -0.12 1.09 7.39
N VAL A 18 -0.06 1.58 6.16
CA VAL A 18 0.75 2.76 5.82
C VAL A 18 -0.18 3.89 5.41
N CYS A 19 0.04 5.06 6.01
CA CYS A 19 -0.78 6.25 5.76
C CYS A 19 0.13 7.36 5.22
N PRO A 20 0.41 7.38 3.88
CA PRO A 20 1.47 8.24 3.35
C PRO A 20 1.24 9.74 3.58
N LEU A 21 0.04 10.24 3.32
CA LEU A 21 -0.24 11.66 3.54
C LEU A 21 -0.24 12.02 5.03
N SER A 22 -0.73 11.12 5.88
CA SER A 22 -0.63 11.29 7.32
C SER A 22 0.83 11.35 7.77
N ASN A 23 1.66 10.44 7.28
CA ASN A 23 3.08 10.41 7.61
C ASN A 23 3.78 11.69 7.18
N LEU A 24 3.42 12.24 6.03
CA LEU A 24 3.96 13.52 5.57
C LEU A 24 3.51 14.66 6.48
N LYS A 25 2.21 14.74 6.78
CA LYS A 25 1.63 15.81 7.63
C LYS A 25 2.21 15.80 9.04
N LEU A 26 2.43 14.60 9.60
CA LEU A 26 3.01 14.43 10.94
C LEU A 26 4.54 14.50 10.95
N CYS A 27 5.13 14.84 9.83
CA CYS A 27 6.59 15.01 9.68
C CYS A 27 7.40 13.74 9.97
N VAL A 28 6.80 12.57 9.82
CA VAL A 28 7.52 11.29 9.86
C VAL A 28 8.50 11.21 8.69
N VAL A 29 8.06 11.72 7.53
CA VAL A 29 8.93 11.96 6.37
C VAL A 29 8.80 13.42 5.97
N ARG A 30 9.85 14.01 5.41
CA ARG A 30 9.84 15.40 4.95
C ARG A 30 9.19 15.54 3.58
N ASP A 31 9.29 14.50 2.78
CA ASP A 31 8.82 14.47 1.40
C ASP A 31 8.34 13.06 1.12
N LEU A 32 7.22 12.91 0.41
CA LEU A 32 6.69 11.59 0.06
C LEU A 32 7.70 10.75 -0.72
N ARG A 33 8.58 11.39 -1.49
CA ARG A 33 9.62 10.67 -2.23
C ARG A 33 10.61 9.95 -1.32
N GLU A 34 10.71 10.37 -0.04
CA GLU A 34 11.57 9.74 0.95
C GLU A 34 10.88 8.59 1.69
N HIS A 35 9.59 8.37 1.44
CA HIS A 35 8.83 7.33 2.14
C HIS A 35 9.35 5.95 1.74
N ASN A 36 9.49 5.08 2.74
CA ASN A 36 10.08 3.75 2.54
C ASN A 36 9.09 2.68 2.04
N LEU A 37 7.87 3.07 1.67
CA LEU A 37 6.82 2.13 1.25
C LEU A 37 7.27 1.27 0.07
N ALA A 38 7.83 1.89 -0.98
CA ALA A 38 8.27 1.16 -2.17
C ALA A 38 9.36 0.16 -1.83
N ARG A 39 10.29 0.55 -0.97
CA ARG A 39 11.39 -0.33 -0.53
C ARG A 39 10.83 -1.52 0.23
N MET A 40 9.90 -1.30 1.15
CA MET A 40 9.26 -2.38 1.90
C MET A 40 8.47 -3.30 0.99
N LEU A 41 7.72 -2.75 0.05
CA LEU A 41 6.93 -3.55 -0.90
C LEU A 41 7.85 -4.45 -1.73
N ARG A 42 8.93 -3.89 -2.26
CA ARG A 42 9.90 -4.62 -3.08
C ARG A 42 10.66 -5.67 -2.29
N ALA A 43 10.78 -5.49 -0.98
CA ALA A 43 11.37 -6.49 -0.08
C ALA A 43 10.40 -7.61 0.28
N GLY A 44 9.14 -7.53 -0.14
CA GLY A 44 8.13 -8.57 0.12
C GLY A 44 7.26 -8.33 1.33
N VAL A 45 7.34 -7.15 1.94
CA VAL A 45 6.48 -6.80 3.08
C VAL A 45 5.05 -6.55 2.59
N CYS A 46 4.07 -7.04 3.33
CA CYS A 46 2.65 -6.85 3.01
C CYS A 46 2.22 -5.44 3.43
N VAL A 47 2.49 -4.45 2.57
CA VAL A 47 2.13 -3.06 2.85
C VAL A 47 0.77 -2.73 2.26
N THR A 48 0.01 -1.87 2.96
CA THR A 48 -1.26 -1.32 2.48
C THR A 48 -1.18 0.20 2.52
N ILE A 49 -1.95 0.87 1.65
CA ILE A 49 -2.07 2.32 1.66
C ILE A 49 -3.42 2.68 2.26
N ASN A 50 -3.41 3.63 3.19
CA ASN A 50 -4.59 4.05 3.93
C ASN A 50 -4.60 5.57 4.08
N SER A 51 -5.79 6.13 4.33
CA SER A 51 -5.98 7.58 4.42
C SER A 51 -5.82 8.14 5.83
N ASP A 52 -5.91 7.30 6.85
CA ASP A 52 -5.99 7.70 8.25
C ASP A 52 -7.22 8.60 8.46
N ASP A 53 -7.04 9.85 8.83
CA ASP A 53 -8.14 10.82 8.93
C ASP A 53 -8.09 11.75 7.70
N PRO A 54 -8.89 11.47 6.65
CA PRO A 54 -8.74 12.21 5.39
C PRO A 54 -9.11 13.69 5.51
N ALA A 55 -10.04 14.03 6.38
CA ALA A 55 -10.41 15.43 6.58
C ALA A 55 -9.27 16.23 7.23
N TYR A 56 -8.57 15.62 8.17
CA TYR A 56 -7.46 16.26 8.87
C TYR A 56 -6.18 16.28 8.05
N PHE A 57 -5.85 15.14 7.41
CA PHE A 57 -4.58 14.97 6.71
C PHE A 57 -4.63 15.35 5.22
N GLY A 58 -5.78 15.80 4.74
CA GLY A 58 -5.87 16.41 3.42
C GLY A 58 -5.97 15.47 2.25
N GLY A 59 -6.31 14.20 2.47
CA GLY A 59 -6.44 13.28 1.35
C GLY A 59 -7.23 12.02 1.65
N TYR A 60 -8.19 11.74 0.79
CA TYR A 60 -8.93 10.49 0.82
C TYR A 60 -8.10 9.35 0.19
N MET A 61 -8.66 8.14 0.12
CA MET A 61 -7.91 6.96 -0.34
C MET A 61 -7.29 7.12 -1.72
N ASN A 62 -8.06 7.61 -2.69
CA ASN A 62 -7.53 7.80 -4.05
C ASN A 62 -6.40 8.81 -4.07
N ALA A 63 -6.51 9.89 -3.30
CA ALA A 63 -5.44 10.89 -3.20
C ALA A 63 -4.16 10.29 -2.62
N ASN A 64 -4.29 9.42 -1.61
CA ASN A 64 -3.13 8.71 -1.03
C ASN A 64 -2.46 7.82 -2.07
N PHE A 65 -3.23 7.05 -2.84
CA PHE A 65 -2.68 6.20 -3.91
C PHE A 65 -1.99 7.03 -4.98
N ILE A 66 -2.65 8.08 -5.48
CA ILE A 66 -2.12 8.90 -6.55
C ILE A 66 -0.84 9.62 -6.11
N ALA A 67 -0.87 10.26 -4.94
CA ALA A 67 0.30 11.00 -4.44
C ALA A 67 1.48 10.06 -4.19
N THR A 68 1.24 8.89 -3.62
CA THR A 68 2.28 7.92 -3.32
C THR A 68 2.85 7.32 -4.61
N ALA A 69 1.99 6.95 -5.56
CA ALA A 69 2.41 6.39 -6.84
C ALA A 69 3.30 7.38 -7.59
N ASP A 70 2.90 8.65 -7.61
CA ASP A 70 3.65 9.69 -8.29
C ASP A 70 5.00 9.95 -7.62
N ALA A 71 5.00 10.14 -6.30
CA ALA A 71 6.21 10.47 -5.53
C ALA A 71 7.24 9.34 -5.54
N LEU A 72 6.80 8.09 -5.45
CA LEU A 72 7.67 6.92 -5.38
C LEU A 72 7.84 6.22 -6.73
N GLN A 73 7.21 6.73 -7.78
CA GLN A 73 7.27 6.17 -9.14
C GLN A 73 6.87 4.70 -9.14
N LEU A 74 5.74 4.39 -8.49
CA LEU A 74 5.21 3.04 -8.43
C LEU A 74 4.61 2.65 -9.78
N GLY A 75 4.95 1.47 -10.26
CA GLY A 75 4.36 0.91 -11.46
C GLY A 75 2.97 0.34 -11.19
N ARG A 76 2.26 0.04 -12.28
CA ARG A 76 0.92 -0.52 -12.21
C ARG A 76 0.88 -1.82 -11.41
N ASP A 77 1.81 -2.73 -11.66
CA ASP A 77 1.84 -4.01 -10.95
C ASP A 77 2.06 -3.82 -9.45
N GLU A 78 2.84 -2.81 -9.07
CA GLU A 78 3.06 -2.48 -7.66
C GLU A 78 1.78 -1.94 -7.02
N LEU A 79 1.01 -1.10 -7.73
CA LEU A 79 -0.26 -0.60 -7.24
C LEU A 79 -1.30 -1.70 -7.09
N VAL A 80 -1.35 -2.64 -8.04
CA VAL A 80 -2.23 -3.81 -7.95
C VAL A 80 -1.85 -4.67 -6.74
N ALA A 81 -0.56 -4.87 -6.50
CA ALA A 81 -0.09 -5.63 -5.35
C ALA A 81 -0.52 -4.97 -4.03
N ILE A 82 -0.41 -3.64 -3.93
CA ILE A 82 -0.82 -2.91 -2.72
C ILE A 82 -2.33 -3.03 -2.52
N ALA A 83 -3.13 -2.89 -3.56
CA ALA A 83 -4.58 -3.06 -3.48
C ALA A 83 -4.95 -4.47 -3.04
N GLY A 84 -4.28 -5.49 -3.61
CA GLY A 84 -4.46 -6.88 -3.21
C GLY A 84 -4.10 -7.10 -1.74
N ASN A 85 -3.02 -6.48 -1.27
CA ASN A 85 -2.62 -6.56 0.13
C ASN A 85 -3.71 -6.01 1.06
N GLY A 86 -4.45 -4.98 0.62
CA GLY A 86 -5.56 -4.45 1.41
C GLY A 86 -6.63 -5.48 1.70
N PHE A 87 -7.01 -6.29 0.71
CA PHE A 87 -7.97 -7.37 0.92
C PHE A 87 -7.36 -8.51 1.73
N ASP A 88 -6.10 -8.87 1.45
CA ASP A 88 -5.39 -9.92 2.16
C ASP A 88 -5.26 -9.61 3.66
N ALA A 89 -5.03 -8.35 3.99
CA ALA A 89 -4.88 -7.87 5.36
C ALA A 89 -6.21 -7.70 6.09
N SER A 90 -7.34 -7.73 5.39
CA SER A 90 -8.65 -7.50 5.97
C SER A 90 -9.11 -8.70 6.82
N PHE A 91 -10.16 -8.49 7.61
CA PHE A 91 -10.76 -9.54 8.43
C PHE A 91 -11.85 -10.31 7.69
N LEU A 92 -11.94 -10.18 6.37
CA LEU A 92 -12.90 -10.93 5.57
C LEU A 92 -12.58 -12.43 5.56
N PRO A 93 -13.60 -13.32 5.42
CA PRO A 93 -13.36 -14.74 5.21
C PRO A 93 -12.51 -14.99 3.97
N ALA A 94 -11.76 -16.09 3.99
CA ALA A 94 -10.83 -16.42 2.90
C ALA A 94 -11.50 -16.46 1.52
N ALA A 95 -12.72 -16.98 1.44
CA ALA A 95 -13.46 -17.03 0.17
C ALA A 95 -13.79 -15.63 -0.36
N ASP A 96 -14.15 -14.70 0.51
CA ASP A 96 -14.45 -13.32 0.13
C ASP A 96 -13.18 -12.58 -0.28
N LYS A 97 -12.07 -12.81 0.41
CA LYS A 97 -10.77 -12.25 0.02
C LYS A 97 -10.39 -12.69 -1.37
N GLN A 98 -10.52 -13.97 -1.67
CA GLN A 98 -10.17 -14.50 -2.98
C GLN A 98 -11.04 -13.88 -4.08
N ARG A 99 -12.34 -13.72 -3.81
CA ARG A 99 -13.27 -13.08 -4.75
C ARG A 99 -12.84 -11.66 -5.08
N TRP A 100 -12.50 -10.86 -4.07
CA TRP A 100 -12.07 -9.48 -4.27
C TRP A 100 -10.70 -9.38 -4.93
N LEU A 101 -9.78 -10.27 -4.60
CA LEU A 101 -8.48 -10.33 -5.27
C LEU A 101 -8.65 -10.64 -6.76
N ASP A 102 -9.55 -11.56 -7.10
CA ASP A 102 -9.84 -11.88 -8.50
C ASP A 102 -10.46 -10.69 -9.23
N GLU A 103 -11.35 -9.93 -8.56
CA GLU A 103 -11.93 -8.71 -9.12
C GLU A 103 -10.86 -7.67 -9.41
N VAL A 104 -9.91 -7.46 -8.48
CA VAL A 104 -8.81 -6.51 -8.68
C VAL A 104 -7.98 -6.92 -9.89
N ARG A 105 -7.63 -8.20 -10.01
CA ARG A 105 -6.84 -8.71 -11.14
C ARG A 105 -7.60 -8.54 -12.46
N ARG A 106 -8.90 -8.84 -12.46
CA ARG A 106 -9.74 -8.70 -13.65
C ARG A 106 -9.83 -7.24 -14.09
N TYR A 107 -10.04 -6.34 -13.16
CA TYR A 107 -10.11 -4.92 -13.44
C TYR A 107 -8.79 -4.39 -14.01
N ALA A 108 -7.67 -4.78 -13.39
CA ALA A 108 -6.34 -4.40 -13.85
C ALA A 108 -6.06 -4.90 -15.26
N ALA A 109 -6.44 -6.16 -15.55
CA ALA A 109 -6.28 -6.73 -16.88
C ALA A 109 -7.11 -5.99 -17.93
N ALA A 110 -8.33 -5.57 -17.57
CA ALA A 110 -9.20 -4.81 -18.48
C ALA A 110 -8.61 -3.44 -18.83
N LEU A 111 -7.86 -2.84 -17.91
CA LEU A 111 -7.20 -1.55 -18.13
C LEU A 111 -5.86 -1.69 -18.86
N ALA A 112 -5.39 -2.89 -19.10
CA ALA A 112 -4.08 -3.18 -19.67
C ALA A 112 -3.99 -2.99 -21.18
N CYS A 113 -5.06 -2.59 -21.83
CA CYS A 113 -5.10 -2.43 -23.28
C CYS A 113 -4.29 -1.26 -23.79
#